data_6b2a859fe6f1dfb40a3c7b1e58094ed5
#
_entry.id   6b2a859fe6f1dfb40a3c7b1e58094ed5
#
_cell.length_a   1.000
_cell.length_b   1.000
_cell.length_c   1.000
_cell.angle_alpha   90.00
_cell.angle_beta   90.00
_cell.angle_gamma   90.00
#
_symmetry.space_group_name_H-M   'P 1'
#
loop_
_entity.id
_entity.type
_entity.pdbx_description
1 polymer ?
#
loop_
_entity_poly.entity_id
_entity_poly.type
_entity_poly.pdbx_seq_one_letter_code
_entity_poly.pdbx_strand_id
1 'polypeptide(L)'
;GHIELASPVAHIWFLKSLPSRIGLFLDMTLREIERVLYYESYVVVEAGITDLTKGQLLTEEEYSEALDEYDDDFTALMGAEAIQILLTDVDMEKETQIIKEELNTSGSETKIKKLQKRLKLMEAFKESGQKPEWMIMNVLPILPPDLRPLVPLDGGRFATSDLNDLYRRVINRNNRLKRLLELGAPEIIVRNEKRMLQESVDALLDNGRRGRAILGTNKRPLKSLADMIKGKQGRFRQNLLGKRVDYSGRSVIVSGPTLKLHQCGLPKKMALELFKPFILNRLEQKGITVTIKASKQLVEEEAPEVWDCLDEVIREHPVLLNRAPTLHRLGIQAFEPILIEGKAIQLHPLVCVAFNADFDGDQMAVHVPFCLLYTSPSPRDAES
;
A
#
# COMPACT_ATOMS: atom_id res chain seq x y z
N GLY A 1 18.03 -5.58 -6.06
CA GLY A 1 18.78 -6.25 -5.01
C GLY A 1 17.91 -7.16 -4.17
N HIS A 2 18.55 -8.04 -3.43
CA HIS A 2 17.93 -9.01 -2.54
C HIS A 2 18.81 -9.28 -1.33
N ILE A 3 18.22 -9.88 -0.30
CA ILE A 3 18.90 -10.38 0.88
C ILE A 3 18.73 -11.89 0.89
N GLU A 4 19.82 -12.64 0.81
CA GLU A 4 19.83 -14.08 1.07
C GLU A 4 19.72 -14.30 2.58
N LEU A 5 18.64 -14.92 3.00
CA LEU A 5 18.37 -15.18 4.41
C LEU A 5 19.20 -16.39 4.89
N ALA A 6 19.80 -16.27 6.06
CA ALA A 6 20.58 -17.34 6.69
C ALA A 6 19.72 -18.52 7.17
N SER A 7 18.43 -18.29 7.32
CA SER A 7 17.40 -19.28 7.66
C SER A 7 16.11 -18.92 6.93
N PRO A 8 15.32 -19.90 6.48
CA PRO A 8 14.00 -19.64 5.90
C PRO A 8 13.10 -18.85 6.86
N VAL A 9 12.24 -18.00 6.30
CA VAL A 9 11.33 -17.13 7.04
C VAL A 9 9.93 -17.23 6.45
N ALA A 10 8.91 -17.39 7.26
CA ALA A 10 7.53 -17.43 6.81
C ALA A 10 7.03 -16.01 6.44
N HIS A 11 6.29 -15.91 5.36
CA HIS A 11 5.69 -14.65 4.95
C HIS A 11 4.45 -14.35 5.81
N ILE A 12 4.48 -13.27 6.58
CA ILE A 12 3.44 -12.92 7.56
C ILE A 12 2.04 -12.78 6.95
N TRP A 13 1.91 -12.38 5.69
CA TRP A 13 0.61 -12.25 5.04
C TRP A 13 -0.06 -13.60 4.76
N PHE A 14 0.73 -14.67 4.52
CA PHE A 14 0.19 -16.01 4.36
C PHE A 14 -0.03 -16.70 5.69
N LEU A 15 0.77 -16.35 6.71
CA LEU A 15 0.61 -16.85 8.06
C LEU A 15 -0.61 -16.26 8.77
N LYS A 16 -0.67 -14.94 8.87
CA LYS A 16 -1.69 -14.17 9.65
C LYS A 16 -2.92 -13.77 8.82
N SER A 17 -3.17 -14.37 7.67
CA SER A 17 -4.47 -14.27 7.01
C SER A 17 -5.55 -15.01 7.81
N LEU A 18 -6.80 -14.61 7.67
CA LEU A 18 -7.94 -15.26 8.30
C LEU A 18 -8.85 -15.87 7.22
N PRO A 19 -8.85 -17.18 7.04
CA PRO A 19 -8.02 -18.20 7.69
C PRO A 19 -6.55 -18.17 7.21
N SER A 20 -5.63 -18.74 8.02
CA SER A 20 -4.23 -18.86 7.63
C SER A 20 -4.08 -19.75 6.40
N ARG A 21 -3.40 -19.23 5.36
CA ARG A 21 -3.19 -20.03 4.14
C ARG A 21 -2.25 -21.19 4.37
N ILE A 22 -1.17 -20.99 5.13
CA ILE A 22 -0.25 -22.05 5.53
C ILE A 22 -1.02 -23.11 6.35
N GLY A 23 -1.88 -22.68 7.29
CA GLY A 23 -2.70 -23.58 8.09
C GLY A 23 -3.71 -24.38 7.28
N LEU A 24 -4.27 -23.82 6.21
CA LEU A 24 -5.18 -24.57 5.34
C LEU A 24 -4.46 -25.67 4.55
N PHE A 25 -3.20 -25.47 4.16
CA PHE A 25 -2.42 -26.51 3.48
C PHE A 25 -2.05 -27.65 4.43
N LEU A 26 -1.56 -27.33 5.62
CA LEU A 26 -1.08 -28.29 6.59
C LEU A 26 -2.18 -28.87 7.49
N ASP A 27 -3.42 -28.41 7.36
CA ASP A 27 -4.54 -28.68 8.26
C ASP A 27 -4.27 -28.36 9.74
N MET A 28 -3.40 -27.38 9.98
CA MET A 28 -3.01 -26.92 11.30
C MET A 28 -3.71 -25.62 11.67
N THR A 29 -3.94 -25.42 12.96
CA THR A 29 -4.43 -24.12 13.45
C THR A 29 -3.35 -23.05 13.41
N LEU A 30 -3.74 -21.78 13.34
CA LEU A 30 -2.81 -20.66 13.37
C LEU A 30 -1.91 -20.67 14.62
N ARG A 31 -2.48 -21.07 15.79
CA ARG A 31 -1.72 -21.16 17.06
C ARG A 31 -0.63 -22.23 17.01
N GLU A 32 -0.92 -23.37 16.44
CA GLU A 32 0.05 -24.46 16.28
C GLU A 32 1.21 -24.03 15.40
N ILE A 33 0.91 -23.44 14.24
CA ILE A 33 1.95 -22.94 13.32
C ILE A 33 2.79 -21.85 13.99
N GLU A 34 2.17 -20.91 14.72
CA GLU A 34 2.89 -19.89 15.44
C GLU A 34 3.86 -20.46 16.47
N ARG A 35 3.45 -21.48 17.23
CA ARG A 35 4.32 -22.15 18.19
C ARG A 35 5.55 -22.77 17.53
N VAL A 36 5.39 -23.37 16.36
CA VAL A 36 6.51 -23.89 15.57
C VAL A 36 7.41 -22.78 15.03
N LEU A 37 6.82 -21.80 14.34
CA LEU A 37 7.56 -20.72 13.67
C LEU A 37 8.39 -19.85 14.63
N TYR A 38 7.87 -19.66 15.86
CA TYR A 38 8.56 -18.83 16.86
C TYR A 38 9.34 -19.66 17.90
N TYR A 39 9.64 -20.92 17.56
CA TYR A 39 10.53 -21.79 18.32
C TYR A 39 10.01 -22.11 19.74
N GLU A 40 8.70 -22.29 19.91
CA GLU A 40 8.06 -22.71 21.15
C GLU A 40 7.80 -24.21 21.21
N SER A 41 7.66 -24.87 20.06
CA SER A 41 7.38 -26.32 19.96
C SER A 41 8.02 -26.92 18.72
N TYR A 42 8.38 -28.17 18.79
CA TYR A 42 8.78 -28.97 17.65
C TYR A 42 7.57 -29.42 16.84
N VAL A 43 7.76 -29.73 15.58
CA VAL A 43 6.81 -30.41 14.73
C VAL A 43 7.46 -31.62 14.09
N VAL A 44 6.78 -32.74 14.10
CA VAL A 44 7.25 -33.98 13.47
C VAL A 44 7.14 -33.82 11.95
N VAL A 45 8.30 -33.87 11.28
CA VAL A 45 8.41 -33.81 9.83
C VAL A 45 8.35 -35.18 9.20
N GLU A 46 9.12 -36.11 9.75
CA GLU A 46 9.12 -37.55 9.40
C GLU A 46 8.89 -38.39 10.65
N ALA A 47 7.85 -39.20 10.59
CA ALA A 47 7.45 -40.02 11.73
C ALA A 47 8.25 -41.35 11.83
N GLY A 48 8.90 -41.79 10.73
CA GLY A 48 9.64 -43.05 10.69
C GLY A 48 8.82 -44.26 11.12
N ILE A 49 9.42 -45.15 11.92
CA ILE A 49 8.79 -46.35 12.49
C ILE A 49 8.39 -46.10 13.95
N THR A 50 7.72 -44.97 14.20
CA THR A 50 7.30 -44.57 15.55
C THR A 50 5.79 -44.36 15.61
N ASP A 51 5.23 -44.30 16.84
CA ASP A 51 3.80 -43.99 17.06
C ASP A 51 3.43 -42.53 16.86
N LEU A 52 4.41 -41.70 16.46
CA LEU A 52 4.21 -40.27 16.16
C LEU A 52 3.51 -40.08 14.82
N THR A 53 2.76 -38.99 14.70
CA THR A 53 2.11 -38.65 13.45
C THR A 53 2.77 -37.43 12.82
N LYS A 54 2.93 -37.42 11.48
CA LYS A 54 3.43 -36.28 10.74
C LYS A 54 2.57 -35.02 11.00
N GLY A 55 3.22 -33.91 11.35
CA GLY A 55 2.53 -32.67 11.73
C GLY A 55 2.17 -32.55 13.20
N GLN A 56 2.45 -33.60 14.03
CA GLN A 56 2.24 -33.55 15.45
C GLN A 56 3.19 -32.56 16.10
N LEU A 57 2.67 -31.78 17.06
CA LEU A 57 3.49 -30.86 17.86
C LEU A 57 4.03 -31.59 19.09
N LEU A 58 5.29 -31.35 19.38
CA LEU A 58 5.95 -31.83 20.59
C LEU A 58 6.49 -30.63 21.37
N THR A 59 6.31 -30.66 22.68
CA THR A 59 6.99 -29.78 23.62
C THR A 59 8.47 -30.20 23.74
N GLU A 60 9.29 -29.42 24.39
CA GLU A 60 10.70 -29.75 24.59
C GLU A 60 10.88 -31.01 25.47
N GLU A 61 9.97 -31.23 26.45
CA GLU A 61 9.91 -32.42 27.30
C GLU A 61 9.52 -33.65 26.48
N GLU A 62 8.40 -33.59 25.75
CA GLU A 62 7.92 -34.66 24.87
C GLU A 62 8.92 -35.04 23.77
N TYR A 63 9.66 -34.03 23.25
CA TYR A 63 10.71 -34.29 22.27
C TYR A 63 11.89 -35.02 22.88
N SER A 64 12.29 -34.69 24.10
CA SER A 64 13.36 -35.39 24.80
C SER A 64 12.94 -36.82 25.15
N GLU A 65 11.72 -37.05 25.61
CA GLU A 65 11.16 -38.40 25.89
C GLU A 65 11.12 -39.26 24.61
N ALA A 66 10.67 -38.65 23.48
CA ALA A 66 10.64 -39.33 22.19
C ALA A 66 12.05 -39.69 21.68
N LEU A 67 13.05 -38.82 21.91
CA LEU A 67 14.44 -39.14 21.58
C LEU A 67 14.98 -40.30 22.41
N ASP A 68 14.64 -40.37 23.71
CA ASP A 68 15.05 -41.46 24.57
C ASP A 68 14.36 -42.81 24.20
N GLU A 69 13.16 -42.76 23.63
CA GLU A 69 12.38 -43.93 23.23
C GLU A 69 12.68 -44.44 21.82
N TYR A 70 12.81 -43.54 20.85
CA TYR A 70 12.89 -43.87 19.42
C TYR A 70 14.24 -43.55 18.76
N ASP A 71 15.15 -42.93 19.52
CA ASP A 71 16.50 -42.52 19.06
C ASP A 71 16.42 -41.66 17.76
N ASP A 72 17.10 -42.05 16.69
CA ASP A 72 17.16 -41.30 15.41
C ASP A 72 16.07 -41.75 14.39
N ASP A 73 15.06 -42.55 14.82
CA ASP A 73 14.04 -43.09 13.89
C ASP A 73 13.00 -42.09 13.43
N PHE A 74 12.96 -40.86 13.99
CA PHE A 74 12.05 -39.80 13.60
C PHE A 74 12.79 -38.48 13.44
N THR A 75 12.19 -37.56 12.70
CA THR A 75 12.72 -36.18 12.52
C THR A 75 11.69 -35.18 12.96
N ALA A 76 12.01 -34.38 13.97
CA ALA A 76 11.21 -33.23 14.37
C ALA A 76 12.05 -31.97 14.39
N LEU A 77 11.50 -30.89 13.83
CA LEU A 77 12.18 -29.60 13.63
C LEU A 77 11.36 -28.45 14.18
N MET A 78 12.01 -27.30 14.32
CA MET A 78 11.38 -26.02 14.69
C MET A 78 11.56 -24.97 13.60
N GLY A 79 10.69 -23.97 13.63
CA GLY A 79 10.83 -22.78 12.78
C GLY A 79 10.26 -22.91 11.37
N ALA A 80 10.58 -21.96 10.53
CA ALA A 80 10.07 -21.90 9.16
C ALA A 80 10.63 -23.03 8.27
N GLU A 81 11.79 -23.57 8.60
CA GLU A 81 12.40 -24.69 7.90
C GLU A 81 11.52 -25.96 8.00
N ALA A 82 11.02 -26.28 9.20
CA ALA A 82 10.09 -27.38 9.41
C ALA A 82 8.80 -27.21 8.60
N ILE A 83 8.24 -26.01 8.61
CA ILE A 83 7.03 -25.70 7.84
C ILE A 83 7.31 -25.78 6.33
N GLN A 84 8.48 -25.36 5.87
CA GLN A 84 8.88 -25.48 4.46
C GLN A 84 8.91 -26.91 4.00
N ILE A 85 9.53 -27.80 4.76
CA ILE A 85 9.60 -29.24 4.44
C ILE A 85 8.19 -29.81 4.40
N LEU A 86 7.37 -29.55 5.41
CA LEU A 86 5.99 -30.03 5.44
C LEU A 86 5.18 -29.56 4.21
N LEU A 87 5.36 -28.29 3.78
CA LEU A 87 4.69 -27.76 2.61
C LEU A 87 5.21 -28.36 1.29
N THR A 88 6.49 -28.70 1.22
CA THR A 88 7.10 -29.34 0.05
C THR A 88 6.57 -30.76 -0.14
N ASP A 89 6.32 -31.45 0.96
CA ASP A 89 5.83 -32.83 0.97
C ASP A 89 4.32 -32.95 0.68
N VAL A 90 3.60 -31.84 0.61
CA VAL A 90 2.17 -31.85 0.29
C VAL A 90 1.94 -32.23 -1.18
N ASP A 91 1.42 -33.41 -1.43
CA ASP A 91 0.93 -33.82 -2.75
C ASP A 91 -0.45 -33.20 -3.00
N MET A 92 -0.45 -32.14 -3.83
CA MET A 92 -1.65 -31.36 -4.16
C MET A 92 -2.76 -32.19 -4.80
N GLU A 93 -2.40 -33.25 -5.55
CA GLU A 93 -3.39 -34.08 -6.26
C GLU A 93 -4.07 -35.05 -5.30
N LYS A 94 -3.29 -35.75 -4.48
CA LYS A 94 -3.82 -36.67 -3.47
C LYS A 94 -4.68 -35.95 -2.44
N GLU A 95 -4.17 -34.82 -1.90
CA GLU A 95 -4.92 -34.03 -0.92
C GLU A 95 -6.24 -33.49 -1.50
N THR A 96 -6.24 -33.06 -2.78
CA THR A 96 -7.47 -32.61 -3.43
C THR A 96 -8.50 -33.75 -3.56
N GLN A 97 -8.08 -34.99 -3.83
CA GLN A 97 -8.96 -36.15 -3.89
C GLN A 97 -9.52 -36.49 -2.51
N ILE A 98 -8.66 -36.55 -1.50
CA ILE A 98 -9.06 -36.82 -0.10
C ILE A 98 -10.11 -35.81 0.37
N ILE A 99 -9.88 -34.52 0.13
CA ILE A 99 -10.82 -33.47 0.52
C ILE A 99 -12.16 -33.63 -0.20
N LYS A 100 -12.19 -34.03 -1.48
CA LYS A 100 -13.43 -34.26 -2.22
C LYS A 100 -14.21 -35.46 -1.67
N GLU A 101 -13.52 -36.52 -1.28
CA GLU A 101 -14.13 -37.68 -0.63
C GLU A 101 -14.69 -37.32 0.74
N GLU A 102 -13.93 -36.56 1.55
CA GLU A 102 -14.39 -36.11 2.87
C GLU A 102 -15.58 -35.13 2.75
N LEU A 103 -15.66 -34.29 1.72
CA LEU A 103 -16.83 -33.44 1.46
C LEU A 103 -18.10 -34.23 1.22
N ASN A 104 -17.99 -35.38 0.52
CA ASN A 104 -19.12 -36.24 0.22
C ASN A 104 -19.61 -37.03 1.44
N THR A 105 -18.71 -37.32 2.40
CA THR A 105 -19.01 -38.13 3.58
C THR A 105 -19.38 -37.31 4.82
N SER A 106 -19.02 -36.04 4.86
CA SER A 106 -19.13 -35.18 6.04
C SER A 106 -20.56 -34.61 6.21
N GLY A 107 -21.18 -34.84 7.36
CA GLY A 107 -22.50 -34.28 7.73
C GLY A 107 -22.43 -32.95 8.52
N SER A 108 -21.23 -32.46 8.90
CA SER A 108 -21.06 -31.24 9.69
C SER A 108 -20.88 -30.02 8.81
N GLU A 109 -21.80 -29.05 8.90
CA GLU A 109 -21.75 -27.82 8.10
C GLU A 109 -20.46 -26.99 8.31
N THR A 110 -19.94 -26.96 9.53
CA THR A 110 -18.70 -26.25 9.85
C THR A 110 -17.48 -26.94 9.23
N LYS A 111 -17.43 -28.27 9.25
CA LYS A 111 -16.37 -29.06 8.60
C LYS A 111 -16.44 -28.90 7.09
N ILE A 112 -17.64 -28.96 6.51
CA ILE A 112 -17.84 -28.72 5.06
C ILE A 112 -17.33 -27.35 4.65
N LYS A 113 -17.66 -26.28 5.36
CA LYS A 113 -17.17 -24.92 5.09
C LYS A 113 -15.63 -24.80 5.18
N LYS A 114 -15.00 -25.50 6.13
CA LYS A 114 -13.53 -25.55 6.25
C LYS A 114 -12.91 -26.27 5.05
N LEU A 115 -13.42 -27.42 4.70
CA LEU A 115 -12.94 -28.23 3.56
C LEU A 115 -13.13 -27.52 2.21
N GLN A 116 -14.26 -26.83 2.00
CA GLN A 116 -14.48 -26.03 0.80
C GLN A 116 -13.45 -24.89 0.65
N LYS A 117 -13.11 -24.21 1.74
CA LYS A 117 -12.06 -23.17 1.70
C LYS A 117 -10.69 -23.75 1.40
N ARG A 118 -10.38 -24.93 1.97
CA ARG A 118 -9.14 -25.66 1.72
C ARG A 118 -9.05 -26.10 0.25
N LEU A 119 -10.12 -26.70 -0.27
CA LEU A 119 -10.21 -27.15 -1.66
C LEU A 119 -10.02 -25.98 -2.63
N LYS A 120 -10.76 -24.88 -2.43
CA LYS A 120 -10.66 -23.70 -3.28
C LYS A 120 -9.23 -23.12 -3.31
N LEU A 121 -8.53 -23.13 -2.19
CA LEU A 121 -7.14 -22.68 -2.13
C LEU A 121 -6.21 -23.61 -2.91
N MET A 122 -6.36 -24.93 -2.76
CA MET A 122 -5.54 -25.92 -3.47
C MET A 122 -5.76 -25.87 -4.98
N GLU A 123 -7.02 -25.77 -5.42
CA GLU A 123 -7.35 -25.63 -6.85
C GLU A 123 -6.75 -24.34 -7.44
N ALA A 124 -6.83 -23.22 -6.72
CA ALA A 124 -6.23 -21.95 -7.18
C ALA A 124 -4.68 -22.04 -7.29
N PHE A 125 -4.00 -22.74 -6.39
CA PHE A 125 -2.57 -22.98 -6.49
C PHE A 125 -2.22 -23.90 -7.67
N LYS A 126 -3.00 -24.94 -7.89
CA LYS A 126 -2.83 -25.86 -9.02
C LYS A 126 -3.03 -25.13 -10.37
N GLU A 127 -4.08 -24.34 -10.52
CA GLU A 127 -4.35 -23.55 -11.71
C GLU A 127 -3.27 -22.51 -12.02
N SER A 128 -2.76 -21.84 -10.97
CA SER A 128 -1.71 -20.83 -11.12
C SER A 128 -0.29 -21.39 -11.26
N GLY A 129 -0.10 -22.72 -11.08
CA GLY A 129 1.20 -23.38 -11.10
C GLY A 129 2.12 -22.98 -9.94
N GLN A 130 1.58 -22.40 -8.87
CA GLN A 130 2.34 -22.00 -7.69
C GLN A 130 2.54 -23.18 -6.74
N LYS A 131 3.69 -23.17 -6.07
CA LYS A 131 4.02 -24.19 -5.08
C LYS A 131 3.75 -23.69 -3.67
N PRO A 132 3.19 -24.53 -2.77
CA PRO A 132 2.92 -24.14 -1.37
C PRO A 132 4.18 -23.71 -0.61
N GLU A 133 5.32 -24.33 -0.89
CA GLU A 133 6.62 -24.04 -0.26
C GLU A 133 7.07 -22.57 -0.49
N TRP A 134 6.59 -21.89 -1.53
CA TRP A 134 6.93 -20.48 -1.82
C TRP A 134 6.32 -19.49 -0.83
N MET A 135 5.44 -19.94 0.07
CA MET A 135 4.97 -19.11 1.18
C MET A 135 6.04 -18.91 2.26
N ILE A 136 7.13 -19.71 2.19
CA ILE A 136 8.33 -19.56 3.00
C ILE A 136 9.42 -18.94 2.13
N MET A 137 10.05 -17.90 2.63
CA MET A 137 11.03 -17.11 1.88
C MET A 137 12.45 -17.49 2.29
N ASN A 138 13.28 -17.81 1.32
CA ASN A 138 14.73 -17.97 1.47
C ASN A 138 15.48 -16.71 1.01
N VAL A 139 14.84 -15.91 0.18
CA VAL A 139 15.38 -14.67 -0.39
C VAL A 139 14.35 -13.56 -0.18
N LEU A 140 14.79 -12.43 0.36
CA LEU A 140 13.97 -11.25 0.58
C LEU A 140 14.31 -10.16 -0.45
N PRO A 141 13.36 -9.72 -1.29
CA PRO A 141 13.59 -8.64 -2.24
C PRO A 141 13.73 -7.29 -1.51
N ILE A 142 14.60 -6.43 -2.03
CA ILE A 142 14.81 -5.08 -1.52
C ILE A 142 14.13 -4.07 -2.44
N LEU A 143 13.36 -3.16 -1.84
CA LEU A 143 12.74 -2.06 -2.56
C LEU A 143 13.81 -1.13 -3.15
N PRO A 144 13.67 -0.63 -4.40
CA PRO A 144 14.60 0.32 -4.99
C PRO A 144 14.83 1.56 -4.13
N PRO A 145 16.04 2.16 -4.15
CA PRO A 145 16.40 3.31 -3.31
C PRO A 145 15.50 4.52 -3.48
N ASP A 146 15.02 4.79 -4.70
CA ASP A 146 14.14 5.92 -5.00
C ASP A 146 12.78 5.84 -4.29
N LEU A 147 12.32 4.63 -3.98
CA LEU A 147 11.07 4.40 -3.24
C LEU A 147 11.25 4.44 -1.71
N ARG A 148 12.50 4.50 -1.23
CA ARG A 148 12.86 4.66 0.19
C ARG A 148 13.97 5.71 0.36
N PRO A 149 13.71 6.96 -0.04
CA PRO A 149 14.76 7.96 -0.21
C PRO A 149 15.44 8.34 1.12
N LEU A 150 16.70 8.73 1.00
CA LEU A 150 17.49 9.36 2.02
C LEU A 150 17.73 10.81 1.58
N VAL A 151 17.07 11.75 2.25
CA VAL A 151 17.09 13.17 1.86
C VAL A 151 17.96 13.95 2.85
N PRO A 152 19.00 14.67 2.37
CA PRO A 152 19.77 15.55 3.23
C PRO A 152 18.92 16.76 3.66
N LEU A 153 19.01 17.11 4.93
CA LEU A 153 18.40 18.30 5.52
C LEU A 153 19.48 19.32 5.83
N ASP A 154 19.08 20.58 5.99
CA ASP A 154 19.98 21.63 6.46
C ASP A 154 20.60 21.26 7.82
N GLY A 155 21.90 21.53 7.98
CA GLY A 155 22.66 21.17 9.19
C GLY A 155 23.22 19.75 9.22
N GLY A 156 23.40 19.10 8.04
CA GLY A 156 24.09 17.80 7.92
C GLY A 156 23.30 16.59 8.45
N ARG A 157 22.01 16.77 8.74
CA ARG A 157 21.08 15.68 9.12
C ARG A 157 20.40 15.10 7.90
N PHE A 158 20.00 13.82 8.02
CA PHE A 158 19.28 13.14 6.95
C PHE A 158 17.88 12.77 7.41
N ALA A 159 16.88 13.04 6.58
CA ALA A 159 15.58 12.44 6.69
C ALA A 159 15.57 11.13 5.91
N THR A 160 15.17 10.06 6.56
CA THR A 160 15.13 8.73 5.95
C THR A 160 13.74 8.11 6.05
N SER A 161 13.41 7.27 5.08
CA SER A 161 12.21 6.44 5.16
C SER A 161 12.32 5.44 6.30
N ASP A 162 11.21 5.17 6.99
CA ASP A 162 11.14 4.15 8.04
C ASP A 162 11.54 2.75 7.53
N LEU A 163 11.33 2.48 6.22
CA LEU A 163 11.75 1.23 5.58
C LEU A 163 13.25 0.98 5.66
N ASN A 164 14.08 2.02 5.56
CA ASN A 164 15.53 1.88 5.68
C ASN A 164 15.93 1.36 7.06
N ASP A 165 15.25 1.79 8.11
CA ASP A 165 15.49 1.31 9.48
C ASP A 165 15.07 -0.15 9.65
N LEU A 166 13.93 -0.52 9.07
CA LEU A 166 13.45 -1.90 9.07
C LEU A 166 14.36 -2.84 8.27
N TYR A 167 14.80 -2.46 7.06
CA TYR A 167 15.79 -3.23 6.30
C TYR A 167 17.10 -3.36 7.05
N ARG A 168 17.62 -2.29 7.67
CA ARG A 168 18.84 -2.35 8.48
C ARG A 168 18.72 -3.35 9.61
N ARG A 169 17.57 -3.43 10.28
CA ARG A 169 17.31 -4.43 11.34
C ARG A 169 17.37 -5.85 10.79
N VAL A 170 16.72 -6.09 9.65
CA VAL A 170 16.78 -7.41 9.00
C VAL A 170 18.21 -7.79 8.64
N ILE A 171 18.95 -6.91 7.98
CA ILE A 171 20.33 -7.16 7.56
C ILE A 171 21.24 -7.46 8.78
N ASN A 172 21.12 -6.66 9.85
CA ASN A 172 21.93 -6.85 11.06
C ASN A 172 21.62 -8.20 11.72
N ARG A 173 20.34 -8.60 11.82
CA ARG A 173 19.96 -9.92 12.36
C ARG A 173 20.45 -11.05 11.48
N ASN A 174 20.29 -10.92 10.17
CA ASN A 174 20.76 -11.92 9.21
C ASN A 174 22.28 -12.13 9.27
N ASN A 175 23.06 -11.06 9.28
CA ASN A 175 24.51 -11.13 9.37
C ASN A 175 24.98 -11.73 10.71
N ARG A 176 24.28 -11.36 11.79
CA ARG A 176 24.57 -11.94 13.11
C ARG A 176 24.27 -13.43 13.14
N LEU A 177 23.15 -13.87 12.56
CA LEU A 177 22.81 -15.29 12.46
C LEU A 177 23.85 -16.05 11.62
N LYS A 178 24.26 -15.53 10.45
CA LYS A 178 25.30 -16.14 9.63
C LYS A 178 26.58 -16.36 10.41
N ARG A 179 27.01 -15.34 11.13
CA ARG A 179 28.22 -15.44 11.98
C ARG A 179 28.09 -16.45 13.11
N LEU A 180 26.92 -16.56 13.74
CA LEU A 180 26.68 -17.55 14.79
C LEU A 180 26.71 -18.99 14.25
N LEU A 181 26.17 -19.20 13.05
CA LEU A 181 26.22 -20.49 12.36
C LEU A 181 27.65 -20.88 11.96
N GLU A 182 28.44 -19.92 11.46
CA GLU A 182 29.87 -20.14 11.11
C GLU A 182 30.74 -20.48 12.35
N LEU A 183 30.40 -19.90 13.49
CA LEU A 183 31.13 -20.13 14.73
C LEU A 183 30.69 -21.39 15.49
N GLY A 184 29.65 -22.11 15.02
CA GLY A 184 29.12 -23.28 15.71
C GLY A 184 28.52 -22.93 17.10
N ALA A 185 27.84 -21.80 17.21
CA ALA A 185 27.27 -21.33 18.48
C ALA A 185 26.23 -22.31 19.06
N PRO A 186 26.00 -22.34 20.37
CA PRO A 186 25.01 -23.19 21.02
C PRO A 186 23.64 -23.03 20.40
N GLU A 187 22.89 -24.12 20.24
CA GLU A 187 21.62 -24.17 19.55
C GLU A 187 20.58 -23.19 20.10
N ILE A 188 20.53 -23.02 21.43
CA ILE A 188 19.62 -22.08 22.10
C ILE A 188 19.81 -20.63 21.59
N ILE A 189 21.08 -20.22 21.38
CA ILE A 189 21.42 -18.89 20.87
C ILE A 189 21.02 -18.77 19.40
N VAL A 190 21.29 -19.80 18.61
CA VAL A 190 20.93 -19.84 17.18
C VAL A 190 19.40 -19.79 17.01
N ARG A 191 18.65 -20.58 17.77
CA ARG A 191 17.18 -20.56 17.76
C ARG A 191 16.63 -19.18 18.10
N ASN A 192 17.16 -18.52 19.12
CA ASN A 192 16.71 -17.19 19.49
C ASN A 192 17.00 -16.16 18.38
N GLU A 193 18.16 -16.23 17.71
CA GLU A 193 18.49 -15.32 16.63
C GLU A 193 17.64 -15.61 15.36
N LYS A 194 17.37 -16.88 15.05
CA LYS A 194 16.42 -17.28 13.99
C LYS A 194 15.01 -16.70 14.27
N ARG A 195 14.52 -16.77 15.51
CA ARG A 195 13.26 -16.17 15.93
C ARG A 195 13.27 -14.65 15.75
N MET A 196 14.36 -13.97 16.14
CA MET A 196 14.49 -12.53 15.99
C MET A 196 14.59 -12.09 14.53
N LEU A 197 15.18 -12.93 13.66
CA LEU A 197 15.18 -12.71 12.22
C LEU A 197 13.75 -12.81 11.67
N GLN A 198 12.99 -13.83 12.01
CA GLN A 198 11.58 -13.97 11.65
C GLN A 198 10.77 -12.73 12.08
N GLU A 199 10.92 -12.28 13.32
CA GLU A 199 10.23 -11.10 13.84
C GLU A 199 10.62 -9.80 13.10
N SER A 200 11.89 -9.64 12.71
CA SER A 200 12.33 -8.46 11.97
C SER A 200 11.79 -8.41 10.53
N VAL A 201 11.66 -9.57 9.89
CA VAL A 201 11.02 -9.67 8.56
C VAL A 201 9.51 -9.44 8.67
N ASP A 202 8.86 -9.98 9.71
CA ASP A 202 7.44 -9.72 9.98
C ASP A 202 7.16 -8.22 10.13
N ALA A 203 8.01 -7.51 10.87
CA ALA A 203 7.90 -6.07 11.06
C ALA A 203 8.14 -5.28 9.76
N LEU A 204 9.05 -5.71 8.90
CA LEU A 204 9.29 -5.10 7.60
C LEU A 204 8.05 -5.22 6.69
N LEU A 205 7.42 -6.39 6.67
CA LEU A 205 6.26 -6.66 5.84
C LEU A 205 4.97 -6.03 6.38
N ASP A 206 4.68 -6.19 7.66
CA ASP A 206 3.46 -5.67 8.31
C ASP A 206 3.69 -5.43 9.81
N ASN A 207 4.24 -4.27 10.15
CA ASN A 207 4.60 -3.92 11.54
C ASN A 207 3.34 -3.83 12.41
N GLY A 208 3.36 -4.53 13.55
CA GLY A 208 2.23 -4.60 14.48
C GLY A 208 1.19 -5.67 14.15
N ARG A 209 1.40 -6.46 13.10
CA ARG A 209 0.54 -7.60 12.77
C ARG A 209 0.65 -8.71 13.83
N ARG A 210 1.83 -8.90 14.39
CA ARG A 210 2.13 -9.81 15.50
C ARG A 210 2.66 -9.05 16.70
N GLY A 211 1.86 -8.97 17.75
CA GLY A 211 2.27 -8.36 19.02
C GLY A 211 2.46 -6.84 18.94
N ARG A 212 3.42 -6.34 19.71
CA ARG A 212 3.70 -4.89 19.79
C ARG A 212 4.48 -4.44 18.56
N ALA A 213 4.03 -3.33 17.96
CA ALA A 213 4.73 -2.72 16.84
C ALA A 213 6.12 -2.20 17.24
N ILE A 214 7.09 -2.32 16.34
CA ILE A 214 8.40 -1.71 16.52
C ILE A 214 8.28 -0.21 16.42
N LEU A 215 8.79 0.49 17.41
CA LEU A 215 8.73 1.95 17.52
C LEU A 215 10.03 2.59 17.03
N GLY A 216 9.89 3.76 16.42
CA GLY A 216 10.99 4.65 16.10
C GLY A 216 11.40 5.51 17.30
N THR A 217 12.35 6.44 17.08
CA THR A 217 12.89 7.36 18.10
C THR A 217 11.81 8.21 18.77
N ASN A 218 10.77 8.58 18.03
CA ASN A 218 9.65 9.40 18.55
C ASN A 218 8.51 8.57 19.14
N LYS A 219 8.76 7.33 19.54
CA LYS A 219 7.76 6.39 20.10
C LYS A 219 6.56 6.14 19.17
N ARG A 220 6.64 6.49 17.88
CA ARG A 220 5.65 6.16 16.87
C ARG A 220 5.98 4.80 16.24
N PRO A 221 4.97 4.01 15.82
CA PRO A 221 5.22 2.80 15.04
C PRO A 221 5.93 3.12 13.72
N LEU A 222 6.95 2.33 13.37
CA LEU A 222 7.62 2.44 12.08
C LEU A 222 6.66 1.97 10.96
N LYS A 223 6.65 2.71 9.86
CA LYS A 223 5.80 2.45 8.70
C LYS A 223 6.37 1.29 7.88
N SER A 224 5.65 0.17 7.84
CA SER A 224 6.03 -1.03 7.10
C SER A 224 5.60 -0.99 5.63
N LEU A 225 5.98 -2.03 4.85
CA LEU A 225 5.55 -2.17 3.46
C LEU A 225 4.01 -2.23 3.33
N ALA A 226 3.32 -2.93 4.24
CA ALA A 226 1.87 -2.96 4.27
C ALA A 226 1.26 -1.56 4.47
N ASP A 227 1.85 -0.74 5.34
CA ASP A 227 1.39 0.63 5.61
C ASP A 227 1.64 1.58 4.44
N MET A 228 2.60 1.27 3.56
CA MET A 228 2.82 2.01 2.32
C MET A 228 1.67 1.84 1.30
N ILE A 229 0.92 0.75 1.41
CA ILE A 229 -0.17 0.39 0.50
C ILE A 229 -1.53 0.69 1.12
N LYS A 230 -1.71 0.33 2.40
CA LYS A 230 -2.96 0.40 3.15
C LYS A 230 -3.26 1.79 3.70
N GLY A 231 -4.55 2.02 3.99
CA GLY A 231 -5.01 3.17 4.74
C GLY A 231 -5.08 4.49 3.95
N LYS A 232 -5.38 5.58 4.66
CA LYS A 232 -5.59 6.92 4.08
C LYS A 232 -4.32 7.50 3.45
N GLN A 233 -3.16 7.18 4.00
CA GLN A 233 -1.84 7.63 3.55
C GLN A 233 -1.13 6.57 2.70
N GLY A 234 -1.81 5.47 2.37
CA GLY A 234 -1.26 4.44 1.50
C GLY A 234 -1.33 4.81 0.02
N ARG A 235 -0.59 4.06 -0.80
CA ARG A 235 -0.44 4.31 -2.23
C ARG A 235 -1.77 4.36 -2.97
N PHE A 236 -2.70 3.46 -2.64
CA PHE A 236 -4.00 3.42 -3.30
C PHE A 236 -4.80 4.70 -3.07
N ARG A 237 -5.02 5.10 -1.83
CA ARG A 237 -5.88 6.24 -1.50
C ARG A 237 -5.21 7.59 -1.73
N GLN A 238 -3.90 7.70 -1.59
CA GLN A 238 -3.19 8.97 -1.67
C GLN A 238 -2.66 9.29 -3.07
N ASN A 239 -2.30 8.28 -3.88
CA ASN A 239 -1.61 8.50 -5.14
C ASN A 239 -2.29 7.89 -6.38
N LEU A 240 -3.16 6.86 -6.21
CA LEU A 240 -3.80 6.16 -7.33
C LEU A 240 -5.26 6.55 -7.52
N LEU A 241 -6.07 6.51 -6.45
CA LEU A 241 -7.48 6.91 -6.51
C LEU A 241 -7.69 8.42 -6.61
N GLY A 242 -6.67 9.19 -6.25
CA GLY A 242 -6.67 10.65 -6.38
C GLY A 242 -5.26 11.18 -6.23
N LYS A 243 -4.95 12.24 -6.97
CA LYS A 243 -3.64 12.90 -6.94
C LYS A 243 -3.84 14.38 -6.68
N ARG A 244 -2.81 15.05 -6.14
CA ARG A 244 -2.72 16.50 -6.19
C ARG A 244 -2.45 16.89 -7.62
N VAL A 245 -3.22 17.85 -8.13
CA VAL A 245 -3.11 18.32 -9.52
C VAL A 245 -2.60 19.76 -9.54
N ASP A 246 -1.81 20.06 -10.56
CA ASP A 246 -1.34 21.41 -10.83
C ASP A 246 -2.46 22.29 -11.42
N TYR A 247 -2.21 23.55 -11.62
CA TYR A 247 -3.15 24.53 -12.16
C TYR A 247 -4.45 24.58 -11.37
N SER A 248 -4.30 24.59 -10.07
CA SER A 248 -5.39 24.66 -9.09
C SER A 248 -5.11 25.78 -8.10
N GLY A 249 -6.13 26.50 -7.74
CA GLY A 249 -6.06 27.57 -6.76
C GLY A 249 -7.15 27.41 -5.70
N ARG A 250 -7.04 28.16 -4.62
CA ARG A 250 -8.04 28.20 -3.56
C ARG A 250 -8.23 29.62 -3.07
N SER A 251 -9.47 30.04 -2.90
CA SER A 251 -9.81 31.33 -2.31
C SER A 251 -11.15 31.30 -1.60
N VAL A 252 -11.42 32.35 -0.82
CA VAL A 252 -12.69 32.59 -0.18
C VAL A 252 -13.76 32.89 -1.23
N ILE A 253 -14.97 32.48 -0.99
CA ILE A 253 -16.12 32.76 -1.85
C ILE A 253 -16.95 33.95 -1.30
N VAL A 254 -17.49 34.73 -2.24
CA VAL A 254 -18.44 35.83 -1.94
C VAL A 254 -19.63 35.75 -2.87
N SER A 255 -20.71 36.37 -2.49
CA SER A 255 -21.93 36.42 -3.30
C SER A 255 -21.71 37.25 -4.57
N GLY A 256 -22.16 36.70 -5.71
CA GLY A 256 -22.18 37.37 -7.01
C GLY A 256 -23.57 37.33 -7.63
N PRO A 257 -24.54 38.11 -7.15
CA PRO A 257 -25.93 38.04 -7.62
C PRO A 257 -26.13 38.51 -9.06
N THR A 258 -25.17 39.23 -9.59
CA THR A 258 -25.19 39.72 -10.99
C THR A 258 -24.68 38.71 -12.02
N LEU A 259 -24.06 37.61 -11.56
CA LEU A 259 -23.60 36.53 -12.40
C LEU A 259 -24.76 35.72 -12.94
N LYS A 260 -24.60 35.15 -14.14
CA LYS A 260 -25.49 34.11 -14.64
C LYS A 260 -25.25 32.80 -13.89
N LEU A 261 -26.20 31.88 -13.94
CA LEU A 261 -26.13 30.61 -13.19
C LEU A 261 -24.90 29.74 -13.59
N HIS A 262 -24.43 29.82 -14.81
CA HIS A 262 -23.29 29.11 -15.37
C HIS A 262 -21.96 29.87 -15.25
N GLN A 263 -21.97 31.05 -14.65
CA GLN A 263 -20.79 31.92 -14.55
C GLN A 263 -20.23 31.94 -13.12
N CYS A 264 -18.93 32.13 -13.02
CA CYS A 264 -18.26 32.42 -11.74
C CYS A 264 -17.32 33.61 -11.91
N GLY A 265 -17.21 34.43 -10.88
CA GLY A 265 -16.23 35.51 -10.86
C GLY A 265 -14.87 34.99 -10.37
N LEU A 266 -13.85 35.07 -11.21
CA LEU A 266 -12.50 34.63 -10.88
C LEU A 266 -11.59 35.85 -10.71
N PRO A 267 -10.86 36.00 -9.60
CA PRO A 267 -9.89 37.08 -9.41
C PRO A 267 -8.85 37.09 -10.51
N LYS A 268 -8.60 38.30 -11.12
CA LYS A 268 -7.67 38.46 -12.24
C LYS A 268 -6.28 37.89 -11.95
N LYS A 269 -5.72 38.15 -10.78
CA LYS A 269 -4.38 37.64 -10.40
C LYS A 269 -4.35 36.11 -10.26
N MET A 270 -5.43 35.51 -9.75
CA MET A 270 -5.56 34.07 -9.71
C MET A 270 -5.69 33.46 -11.11
N ALA A 271 -6.50 34.07 -11.96
CA ALA A 271 -6.65 33.66 -13.36
C ALA A 271 -5.33 33.72 -14.14
N LEU A 272 -4.53 34.75 -13.92
CA LEU A 272 -3.22 34.93 -14.57
C LEU A 272 -2.28 33.72 -14.26
N GLU A 273 -2.21 33.32 -13.01
CA GLU A 273 -1.36 32.18 -12.62
C GLU A 273 -1.94 30.84 -13.10
N LEU A 274 -3.24 30.64 -13.00
CA LEU A 274 -3.89 29.39 -13.41
C LEU A 274 -3.82 29.15 -14.92
N PHE A 275 -4.01 30.20 -15.72
CA PHE A 275 -4.00 30.14 -17.19
C PHE A 275 -2.63 30.42 -17.80
N LYS A 276 -1.58 30.54 -17.01
CA LYS A 276 -0.23 30.91 -17.47
C LYS A 276 0.26 30.16 -18.72
N PRO A 277 0.14 28.82 -18.84
CA PRO A 277 0.58 28.12 -20.05
C PRO A 277 -0.19 28.52 -21.30
N PHE A 278 -1.48 28.74 -21.18
CA PHE A 278 -2.35 29.15 -22.31
C PHE A 278 -2.03 30.54 -22.76
N ILE A 279 -1.74 31.47 -21.83
CA ILE A 279 -1.34 32.83 -22.11
C ILE A 279 0.00 32.84 -22.86
N LEU A 280 1.00 32.08 -22.37
CA LEU A 280 2.30 31.96 -23.02
C LEU A 280 2.17 31.51 -24.48
N ASN A 281 1.38 30.45 -24.71
CA ASN A 281 1.12 29.95 -26.06
C ASN A 281 0.41 30.98 -26.93
N ARG A 282 -0.54 31.75 -26.38
CA ARG A 282 -1.27 32.75 -27.12
C ARG A 282 -0.40 33.96 -27.49
N LEU A 283 0.52 34.37 -26.60
CA LEU A 283 1.50 35.42 -26.87
C LEU A 283 2.44 35.05 -28.02
N GLU A 284 2.87 33.79 -28.07
CA GLU A 284 3.70 33.28 -29.16
C GLU A 284 2.92 33.22 -30.48
N GLN A 285 1.68 32.72 -30.46
CA GLN A 285 0.83 32.65 -31.65
C GLN A 285 0.54 34.04 -32.27
N LYS A 286 0.37 35.06 -31.45
CA LYS A 286 0.22 36.45 -31.88
C LYS A 286 1.50 37.14 -32.36
N GLY A 287 2.65 36.47 -32.19
CA GLY A 287 3.97 37.03 -32.54
C GLY A 287 4.43 38.18 -31.66
N ILE A 288 3.79 38.40 -30.50
CA ILE A 288 4.19 39.42 -29.53
C ILE A 288 5.54 39.06 -28.91
N THR A 289 5.82 37.81 -28.78
CA THR A 289 7.08 37.29 -28.25
C THR A 289 7.61 36.15 -29.12
N VAL A 290 8.93 36.05 -29.22
CA VAL A 290 9.63 35.02 -30.01
C VAL A 290 10.16 33.91 -29.12
N THR A 291 10.33 34.19 -27.82
CA THR A 291 10.92 33.21 -26.86
C THR A 291 10.07 33.08 -25.62
N ILE A 292 10.01 31.87 -25.09
CA ILE A 292 9.31 31.54 -23.82
C ILE A 292 9.81 32.40 -22.64
N LYS A 293 11.10 32.75 -22.65
CA LYS A 293 11.70 33.59 -21.61
C LYS A 293 11.10 35.02 -21.65
N ALA A 294 10.98 35.61 -22.84
CA ALA A 294 10.37 36.92 -23.01
C ALA A 294 8.87 36.89 -22.66
N SER A 295 8.16 35.83 -23.05
CA SER A 295 6.75 35.68 -22.67
C SER A 295 6.57 35.60 -21.13
N LYS A 296 7.41 34.87 -20.42
CA LYS A 296 7.37 34.79 -18.94
C LYS A 296 7.64 36.13 -18.29
N GLN A 297 8.61 36.92 -18.82
CA GLN A 297 8.91 38.25 -18.32
C GLN A 297 7.73 39.21 -18.48
N LEU A 298 7.06 39.21 -19.65
CA LEU A 298 5.85 40.02 -19.88
C LEU A 298 4.71 39.63 -18.92
N VAL A 299 4.55 38.35 -18.62
CA VAL A 299 3.54 37.90 -17.67
C VAL A 299 3.87 38.35 -16.26
N GLU A 300 5.13 38.34 -15.86
CA GLU A 300 5.59 38.84 -14.55
C GLU A 300 5.46 40.36 -14.40
N GLU A 301 5.62 41.11 -15.51
CA GLU A 301 5.43 42.55 -15.56
C GLU A 301 3.94 42.99 -15.67
N GLU A 302 3.02 41.98 -15.72
CA GLU A 302 1.57 42.23 -15.87
C GLU A 302 1.22 43.21 -17.04
N ALA A 303 1.89 43.07 -18.20
CA ALA A 303 1.71 43.95 -19.33
C ALA A 303 0.27 43.96 -19.87
N PRO A 304 -0.23 45.07 -20.47
CA PRO A 304 -1.59 45.18 -20.98
C PRO A 304 -1.96 44.06 -21.97
N GLU A 305 -1.02 43.70 -22.86
CA GLU A 305 -1.20 42.65 -23.86
C GLU A 305 -1.47 41.25 -23.23
N VAL A 306 -0.96 41.06 -22.03
CA VAL A 306 -1.19 39.81 -21.26
C VAL A 306 -2.65 39.70 -20.80
N TRP A 307 -3.23 40.82 -20.38
CA TRP A 307 -4.64 40.86 -19.96
C TRP A 307 -5.60 40.62 -21.13
N ASP A 308 -5.29 41.19 -22.32
CA ASP A 308 -6.06 40.95 -23.54
C ASP A 308 -5.99 39.48 -23.96
N CYS A 309 -4.80 38.88 -23.87
CA CYS A 309 -4.63 37.43 -24.11
C CYS A 309 -5.36 36.57 -23.09
N LEU A 310 -5.35 36.96 -21.82
CA LEU A 310 -6.08 36.26 -20.77
C LEU A 310 -7.59 36.31 -21.02
N ASP A 311 -8.14 37.46 -21.38
CA ASP A 311 -9.57 37.59 -21.67
C ASP A 311 -10.00 36.70 -22.85
N GLU A 312 -9.16 36.62 -23.89
CA GLU A 312 -9.42 35.71 -25.01
C GLU A 312 -9.34 34.22 -24.62
N VAL A 313 -8.36 33.85 -23.80
CA VAL A 313 -8.15 32.43 -23.35
C VAL A 313 -9.29 31.99 -22.46
N ILE A 314 -9.80 32.84 -21.59
CA ILE A 314 -10.88 32.50 -20.66
C ILE A 314 -12.20 32.24 -21.37
N ARG A 315 -12.44 32.92 -22.50
CA ARG A 315 -13.62 32.66 -23.32
C ARG A 315 -13.63 31.21 -23.77
N GLU A 316 -14.72 30.53 -23.58
CA GLU A 316 -14.88 29.10 -23.94
C GLU A 316 -13.99 28.12 -23.16
N HIS A 317 -13.32 28.55 -22.07
CA HIS A 317 -12.52 27.67 -21.24
C HIS A 317 -13.12 27.54 -19.81
N PRO A 318 -14.05 26.61 -19.59
CA PRO A 318 -14.69 26.44 -18.30
C PRO A 318 -13.70 25.96 -17.25
N VAL A 319 -13.91 26.41 -16.00
CA VAL A 319 -13.17 25.97 -14.82
C VAL A 319 -14.04 25.12 -13.94
N LEU A 320 -13.42 24.19 -13.20
CA LEU A 320 -14.12 23.39 -12.20
C LEU A 320 -14.00 24.04 -10.82
N LEU A 321 -15.12 24.32 -10.17
CA LEU A 321 -15.19 24.75 -8.78
C LEU A 321 -15.53 23.55 -7.88
N ASN A 322 -14.81 23.42 -6.78
CA ASN A 322 -15.01 22.37 -5.78
C ASN A 322 -15.00 22.95 -4.37
N ARG A 323 -15.97 22.53 -3.54
CA ARG A 323 -15.97 22.78 -2.10
C ARG A 323 -15.75 21.49 -1.34
N ALA A 324 -14.78 21.48 -0.41
CA ALA A 324 -14.59 20.38 0.52
C ALA A 324 -15.48 20.56 1.76
N PRO A 325 -16.12 19.47 2.26
CA PRO A 325 -16.08 18.10 1.76
C PRO A 325 -16.98 17.89 0.55
N THR A 326 -16.52 17.12 -0.44
CA THR A 326 -17.32 16.75 -1.61
C THR A 326 -18.19 15.53 -1.25
N LEU A 327 -19.42 15.76 -0.86
CA LEU A 327 -20.35 14.72 -0.38
C LEU A 327 -21.10 14.02 -1.52
N HIS A 328 -21.34 14.73 -2.63
CA HIS A 328 -22.06 14.24 -3.79
C HIS A 328 -21.53 14.90 -5.07
N ARG A 329 -21.99 14.45 -6.22
CA ARG A 329 -21.48 14.89 -7.53
C ARG A 329 -21.58 16.39 -7.79
N LEU A 330 -22.58 17.06 -7.23
CA LEU A 330 -22.78 18.52 -7.38
C LEU A 330 -21.81 19.35 -6.51
N GLY A 331 -20.98 18.72 -5.69
CA GLY A 331 -19.86 19.39 -5.01
C GLY A 331 -18.70 19.78 -5.92
N ILE A 332 -18.73 19.34 -7.21
CA ILE A 332 -17.84 19.77 -8.26
C ILE A 332 -18.68 20.16 -9.47
N GLN A 333 -18.59 21.42 -9.91
CA GLN A 333 -19.34 21.92 -11.05
C GLN A 333 -18.43 22.77 -11.95
N ALA A 334 -18.74 22.79 -13.25
CA ALA A 334 -18.05 23.61 -14.23
C ALA A 334 -18.76 24.96 -14.41
N PHE A 335 -17.97 26.02 -14.49
CA PHE A 335 -18.44 27.38 -14.69
C PHE A 335 -17.60 28.10 -15.76
N GLU A 336 -18.22 29.02 -16.49
CA GLU A 336 -17.51 29.97 -17.29
C GLU A 336 -16.93 31.07 -16.37
N PRO A 337 -15.59 31.28 -16.38
CA PRO A 337 -14.99 32.29 -15.54
C PRO A 337 -15.17 33.69 -16.15
N ILE A 338 -15.50 34.65 -15.31
CA ILE A 338 -15.48 36.08 -15.61
C ILE A 338 -14.41 36.73 -14.74
N LEU A 339 -13.56 37.58 -15.33
CA LEU A 339 -12.54 38.30 -14.60
C LEU A 339 -13.16 39.35 -13.69
N ILE A 340 -12.78 39.32 -12.41
CA ILE A 340 -13.21 40.31 -11.43
C ILE A 340 -12.00 40.90 -10.71
N GLU A 341 -12.15 42.09 -10.20
CA GLU A 341 -11.19 42.67 -9.27
C GLU A 341 -11.36 42.08 -7.86
N GLY A 342 -10.27 42.06 -7.12
CA GLY A 342 -10.26 41.54 -5.76
C GLY A 342 -9.54 40.22 -5.61
N LYS A 343 -9.75 39.52 -4.49
CA LYS A 343 -9.07 38.28 -4.14
C LYS A 343 -10.03 37.10 -3.89
N ALA A 344 -11.33 37.37 -3.82
CA ALA A 344 -12.35 36.40 -3.55
C ALA A 344 -13.07 35.93 -4.82
N ILE A 345 -13.45 34.67 -4.87
CA ILE A 345 -14.23 34.08 -5.97
C ILE A 345 -15.70 34.50 -5.80
N GLN A 346 -16.32 35.02 -6.84
CA GLN A 346 -17.75 35.28 -6.83
C GLN A 346 -18.53 34.06 -7.31
N LEU A 347 -19.56 33.71 -6.56
CA LEU A 347 -20.43 32.59 -6.85
C LEU A 347 -21.89 33.01 -6.84
N HIS A 348 -22.68 32.49 -7.79
CA HIS A 348 -24.10 32.77 -7.82
C HIS A 348 -24.81 32.16 -6.60
N PRO A 349 -25.65 32.87 -5.86
CA PRO A 349 -26.27 32.38 -4.63
C PRO A 349 -27.07 31.08 -4.79
N LEU A 350 -27.72 30.86 -5.93
CA LEU A 350 -28.54 29.67 -6.16
C LEU A 350 -27.73 28.34 -6.22
N VAL A 351 -26.43 28.39 -6.59
CA VAL A 351 -25.60 27.20 -6.63
C VAL A 351 -25.03 26.83 -5.24
N CYS A 352 -25.10 27.72 -4.27
CA CYS A 352 -24.58 27.47 -2.91
C CYS A 352 -25.25 26.29 -2.25
N VAL A 353 -26.53 26.04 -2.49
CA VAL A 353 -27.26 24.89 -1.94
C VAL A 353 -26.63 23.58 -2.40
N ALA A 354 -26.25 23.48 -3.69
CA ALA A 354 -25.62 22.29 -4.24
C ALA A 354 -24.23 22.04 -3.67
N PHE A 355 -23.47 23.10 -3.40
CA PHE A 355 -22.15 23.00 -2.75
C PHE A 355 -22.22 22.87 -1.23
N ASN A 356 -23.40 23.06 -0.63
CA ASN A 356 -23.56 23.26 0.81
C ASN A 356 -22.62 24.35 1.35
N ALA A 357 -22.54 25.46 0.61
CA ALA A 357 -21.65 26.59 0.87
C ALA A 357 -22.43 27.78 1.42
N ASP A 358 -21.79 28.53 2.29
CA ASP A 358 -22.23 29.84 2.75
C ASP A 358 -21.10 30.88 2.60
N PHE A 359 -21.44 32.16 2.80
CA PHE A 359 -20.48 33.24 2.58
C PHE A 359 -19.90 33.77 3.89
N ASP A 360 -19.77 32.93 4.88
CA ASP A 360 -19.21 33.24 6.21
C ASP A 360 -17.69 33.09 6.32
N GLY A 361 -17.03 32.89 5.19
CA GLY A 361 -15.57 32.63 5.13
C GLY A 361 -15.22 31.30 4.48
N ASP A 362 -16.19 30.61 3.90
CA ASP A 362 -15.97 29.37 3.14
C ASP A 362 -14.99 29.59 1.99
N GLN A 363 -14.19 28.57 1.74
CA GLN A 363 -13.22 28.54 0.64
C GLN A 363 -13.59 27.47 -0.37
N MET A 364 -13.33 27.76 -1.65
CA MET A 364 -13.50 26.82 -2.74
C MET A 364 -12.22 26.68 -3.55
N ALA A 365 -12.01 25.49 -4.09
CA ALA A 365 -10.93 25.23 -5.01
C ALA A 365 -11.37 25.45 -6.46
N VAL A 366 -10.48 26.00 -7.27
CA VAL A 366 -10.64 26.18 -8.71
C VAL A 366 -9.63 25.29 -9.41
N HIS A 367 -10.07 24.54 -10.43
CA HIS A 367 -9.22 23.71 -11.27
C HIS A 367 -9.42 24.06 -12.72
N VAL A 368 -8.31 24.20 -13.44
CA VAL A 368 -8.31 24.49 -14.88
C VAL A 368 -8.03 23.19 -15.64
N PRO A 369 -8.99 22.62 -16.38
CA PRO A 369 -8.76 21.46 -17.21
C PRO A 369 -7.95 21.83 -18.47
N PHE A 370 -7.02 20.97 -18.89
CA PHE A 370 -6.22 21.18 -20.09
C PHE A 370 -6.92 20.74 -21.38
N CYS A 371 -7.86 19.80 -21.28
CA CYS A 371 -8.68 19.36 -22.39
C CYS A 371 -10.09 19.93 -22.27
N LEU A 372 -10.80 19.97 -23.40
CA LEU A 372 -12.21 20.35 -23.41
C LEU A 372 -13.01 19.35 -22.58
N LEU A 373 -13.76 19.85 -21.59
CA LEU A 373 -14.51 19.01 -20.65
C LEU A 373 -15.53 18.11 -21.33
N TYR A 374 -16.17 18.60 -22.39
CA TYR A 374 -17.20 17.84 -23.13
C TYR A 374 -16.62 16.74 -24.03
N THR A 375 -15.32 16.75 -24.31
CA THR A 375 -14.62 15.69 -25.06
C THR A 375 -13.83 14.74 -24.17
N SER A 376 -13.72 15.03 -22.87
CA SER A 376 -13.04 14.15 -21.94
C SER A 376 -13.89 12.91 -21.67
N PRO A 377 -13.34 11.67 -21.82
CA PRO A 377 -14.08 10.46 -21.54
C PRO A 377 -14.47 10.44 -20.05
N SER A 378 -15.74 10.24 -19.78
CA SER A 378 -16.27 10.01 -18.45
C SER A 378 -16.25 8.52 -18.13
N PRO A 379 -16.12 8.12 -16.85
CA PRO A 379 -16.32 6.73 -16.47
C PRO A 379 -17.68 6.14 -16.92
N ARG A 380 -18.69 6.98 -17.14
CA ARG A 380 -19.99 6.56 -17.68
C ARG A 380 -19.97 6.26 -19.16
N ASP A 381 -19.05 6.82 -19.91
CA ASP A 381 -18.94 6.60 -21.37
C ASP A 381 -18.31 5.22 -21.67
N ALA A 382 -17.69 4.59 -20.67
CA ALA A 382 -17.12 3.25 -20.78
C ALA A 382 -18.15 2.12 -20.57
N GLU A 383 -19.35 2.46 -20.12
CA GLU A 383 -20.44 1.49 -19.85
C GLU A 383 -21.51 1.46 -20.94
N SER A 384 -21.35 2.21 -22.04
CA SER A 384 -22.30 2.29 -23.17
C SER A 384 -21.85 1.49 -24.37
#